data_0c2da0f563e1939c199ad2e70c72d5df
#
_entry.id   0c2da0f563e1939c199ad2e70c72d5df
#
_cell.length_a   1.000
_cell.length_b   1.000
_cell.length_c   1.000
_cell.angle_alpha   90.00
_cell.angle_beta   90.00
_cell.angle_gamma   90.00
#
_symmetry.space_group_name_H-M   'P 1'
#
loop_
_entity.id
_entity.type
_entity.pdbx_description
1 polymer ?
#
loop_
_entity_poly.entity_id
_entity_poly.type
_entity_poly.pdbx_seq_one_letter_code
_entity_poly.pdbx_strand_id
1 'polypeptide(L)' 'MIDKESAKKLLQEKMADNLIIVDSYESPDAWCFGLGLINDDGKIMPLMGDSTIRISKEDGEML' A
#
# COMPACT_ATOMS: atom_id res chain seq x y z
N MET A 1 17.62 4.57 -3.85
CA MET A 1 16.68 3.47 -4.03
C MET A 1 16.14 3.01 -2.69
N ILE A 2 14.85 2.88 -2.54
CA ILE A 2 14.25 2.47 -1.27
C ILE A 2 13.89 0.99 -1.30
N ASP A 3 13.85 0.35 -0.13
CA ASP A 3 13.42 -1.03 -0.02
C ASP A 3 11.92 -1.13 0.27
N LYS A 4 11.41 -2.36 0.31
CA LYS A 4 10.00 -2.61 0.52
C LYS A 4 9.50 -2.06 1.85
N GLU A 5 10.28 -2.22 2.91
CA GLU A 5 9.87 -1.76 4.24
C GLU A 5 9.78 -0.24 4.31
N SER A 6 10.73 0.46 3.69
CA SER A 6 10.69 1.91 3.63
C SER A 6 9.47 2.39 2.83
N ALA A 7 9.19 1.74 1.71
CA ALA A 7 7.99 2.06 0.91
C ALA A 7 6.72 1.83 1.71
N LYS A 8 6.66 0.73 2.44
CA LYS A 8 5.51 0.40 3.28
C LYS A 8 5.29 1.46 4.36
N LYS A 9 6.34 1.91 5.00
CA LYS A 9 6.24 2.96 6.01
C LYS A 9 5.75 4.27 5.44
N LEU A 10 6.26 4.66 4.28
CA LEU A 10 5.80 5.87 3.61
C LEU A 10 4.31 5.81 3.30
N LEU A 11 3.85 4.66 2.85
CA LEU A 11 2.43 4.46 2.56
C LEU A 11 1.60 4.51 3.84
N GLN A 12 2.05 3.83 4.90
CA GLN A 12 1.32 3.78 6.16
C GLN A 12 1.12 5.16 6.79
N GLU A 13 2.09 6.04 6.63
CA GLU A 13 1.98 7.41 7.14
C GLU A 13 0.85 8.19 6.47
N LYS A 14 0.47 7.81 5.26
CA LYS A 14 -0.56 8.49 4.48
C LYS A 14 -1.89 7.77 4.47
N MET A 15 -1.96 6.59 5.08
CA MET A 15 -3.18 5.80 5.12
C MET A 15 -4.10 6.23 6.24
N ALA A 16 -5.41 6.15 5.99
CA ALA A 16 -6.40 6.34 7.04
C ALA A 16 -6.38 5.15 8.00
N ASP A 17 -6.90 5.34 9.22
CA ASP A 17 -6.86 4.31 10.26
C ASP A 17 -7.62 3.04 9.87
N ASN A 18 -8.62 3.15 9.02
CA ASN A 18 -9.43 2.02 8.59
C ASN A 18 -8.90 1.32 7.34
N LEU A 19 -7.73 1.73 6.86
CA LEU A 19 -7.10 1.10 5.69
C LEU A 19 -5.96 0.21 6.14
N ILE A 20 -5.82 -0.95 5.47
CA ILE A 20 -4.72 -1.87 5.72
C ILE A 20 -4.13 -2.32 4.39
N ILE A 21 -2.90 -2.79 4.44
CA ILE A 21 -2.24 -3.40 3.28
C ILE A 21 -2.58 -4.88 3.30
N VAL A 22 -3.29 -5.35 2.27
CA VAL A 22 -3.73 -6.75 2.19
C VAL A 22 -2.84 -7.56 1.25
N ASP A 23 -2.07 -6.90 0.40
CA ASP A 23 -1.17 -7.57 -0.53
C ASP A 23 -0.02 -6.64 -0.87
N SER A 24 1.10 -7.23 -1.28
CA SER A 24 2.24 -6.44 -1.74
C SER A 24 3.02 -7.26 -2.76
N TYR A 25 3.55 -6.58 -3.77
CA TYR A 25 4.41 -7.22 -4.74
C TYR A 25 5.38 -6.21 -5.33
N GLU A 26 6.40 -6.73 -5.96
CA GLU A 26 7.45 -5.92 -6.55
C GLU A 26 7.27 -5.83 -8.06
N SER A 27 7.38 -4.61 -8.59
CA SER A 27 7.54 -4.41 -10.03
C SER A 27 8.96 -3.89 -10.28
N PRO A 28 9.41 -3.87 -11.55
CA PRO A 28 10.79 -3.45 -11.84
C PRO A 28 11.15 -2.04 -11.37
N ASP A 29 10.18 -1.15 -11.30
CA ASP A 29 10.40 0.26 -10.98
C ASP A 29 9.66 0.75 -9.75
N ALA A 30 8.88 -0.10 -9.10
CA ALA A 30 8.05 0.34 -7.98
C ALA A 30 7.73 -0.81 -7.03
N TRP A 31 7.37 -0.44 -5.81
CA TRP A 31 6.77 -1.34 -4.83
C TRP A 31 5.27 -1.14 -4.88
N CYS A 32 4.53 -2.23 -5.06
CA CYS A 32 3.08 -2.18 -5.23
C CYS A 32 2.37 -2.74 -4.00
N PHE A 33 1.35 -2.05 -3.53
CA PHE A 33 0.59 -2.44 -2.33
C PHE A 33 -0.90 -2.43 -2.64
N GLY A 34 -1.56 -3.55 -2.42
CA GLY A 34 -3.00 -3.63 -2.50
C GLY A 34 -3.62 -3.27 -1.15
N LEU A 35 -4.64 -2.43 -1.15
CA LEU A 35 -5.28 -1.95 0.06
C LEU A 35 -6.63 -2.59 0.28
N GLY A 36 -7.04 -2.65 1.55
CA GLY A 36 -8.37 -3.09 1.94
C GLY A 36 -8.88 -2.22 3.09
N LEU A 37 -10.16 -2.32 3.35
CA LEU A 37 -10.79 -1.66 4.49
C LEU A 37 -10.99 -2.67 5.61
N ILE A 38 -10.72 -2.22 6.83
CA ILE A 38 -11.07 -3.00 8.02
C ILE A 38 -12.26 -2.32 8.68
N ASN A 39 -13.33 -3.09 8.93
CA ASN A 39 -14.52 -2.53 9.55
C ASN A 39 -14.48 -2.70 11.07
N ASP A 40 -15.51 -2.19 11.76
CA ASP A 40 -15.59 -2.22 13.22
C ASP A 40 -15.62 -3.63 13.79
N ASP A 41 -16.06 -4.60 13.00
CA ASP A 41 -16.10 -6.01 13.41
C ASP A 41 -14.75 -6.71 13.23
N GLY A 42 -13.76 -6.01 12.71
CA GLY A 42 -12.45 -6.58 12.41
C GLY A 42 -12.39 -7.33 11.10
N LYS A 43 -13.43 -7.25 10.28
CA LYS A 43 -13.44 -7.90 8.98
C LYS A 43 -12.73 -7.06 7.94
N ILE A 44 -11.94 -7.71 7.12
CA ILE A 44 -11.21 -7.06 6.05
C ILE A 44 -12.02 -7.15 4.76
N MET A 45 -12.29 -5.99 4.17
CA MET A 45 -13.00 -5.92 2.89
C MET A 45 -12.05 -5.36 1.84
N PRO A 46 -11.76 -6.13 0.78
CA PRO A 46 -10.93 -5.59 -0.29
C PRO A 46 -11.64 -4.44 -0.99
N LEU A 47 -10.87 -3.40 -1.30
CA LEU A 47 -11.42 -2.28 -2.04
C LEU A 47 -11.74 -2.72 -3.48
N MET A 48 -12.91 -2.31 -3.95
CA MET A 48 -13.33 -2.60 -5.32
C MET A 48 -12.61 -1.66 -6.29
N GLY A 49 -12.25 -2.20 -7.45
CA GLY A 49 -11.59 -1.43 -8.48
C GLY A 49 -10.08 -1.41 -8.30
N ASP A 50 -9.44 -0.38 -8.82
CA ASP A 50 -7.98 -0.26 -8.81
C ASP A 50 -7.51 0.38 -7.51
N SER A 51 -7.33 -0.44 -6.49
CA SER A 51 -6.90 0.01 -5.17
C SER A 51 -5.39 -0.16 -4.95
N THR A 52 -4.64 -0.52 -5.99
CA THR A 52 -3.21 -0.72 -5.88
C THR A 52 -2.47 0.61 -5.88
N ILE A 53 -1.63 0.81 -4.89
CA ILE A 53 -0.77 1.98 -4.79
C ILE A 53 0.65 1.58 -5.16
N ARG A 54 1.30 2.38 -6.01
CA ARG A 54 2.66 2.14 -6.45
C ARG A 54 3.58 3.22 -5.88
N ILE A 55 4.69 2.79 -5.33
CA ILE A 55 5.69 3.69 -4.77
C ILE A 55 7.00 3.49 -5.53
N SER A 56 7.51 4.56 -6.10
CA SER A 56 8.73 4.52 -6.89
C SER A 56 9.91 4.02 -6.06
N LYS A 57 10.70 3.11 -6.62
CA LYS A 57 11.90 2.60 -5.96
C LYS A 57 13.00 3.65 -5.89
N GLU A 58 13.00 4.60 -6.81
CA GLU A 58 14.08 5.60 -6.86
C GLU A 58 14.00 6.62 -5.74
N ASP A 59 12.81 7.18 -5.51
CA ASP A 59 12.65 8.31 -4.61
C ASP A 59 11.52 8.13 -3.58
N GLY A 60 10.81 7.04 -3.66
CA GLY A 60 9.70 6.79 -2.72
C GLY A 60 8.45 7.61 -2.99
N GLU A 61 8.34 8.19 -4.17
CA GLU A 61 7.14 8.93 -4.53
C GLU A 61 5.99 7.99 -4.88
N MET A 62 4.79 8.42 -4.50
CA MET A 62 3.57 7.70 -4.82
C MET A 62 3.19 7.99 -6.26
N LEU A 63 3.02 6.95 -7.04
CA LEU A 63 2.71 7.09 -8.46
C LEU A 63 1.22 7.06 -8.74
#